data_e15bc204f8ff829caf3db298a39ac9b5
#
_entry.id   e15bc204f8ff829caf3db298a39ac9b5
#
_cell.length_a   1.000
_cell.length_b   1.000
_cell.length_c   1.000
_cell.angle_alpha   90.00
_cell.angle_beta   90.00
_cell.angle_gamma   90.00
#
_symmetry.space_group_name_H-M   'P 1'
#
loop_
_entity.id
_entity.type
_entity.pdbx_description
1 polymer ?
#
loop_
_entity_poly.entity_id
_entity_poly.type
_entity_poly.pdbx_seq_one_letter_code
_entity_poly.pdbx_strand_id
1 'polypeptide(L)'
;MRSTTRVGLVVLCVGIAAQVAAHLGDVVLAFWDAQAHLDIARRVIDSTTPGLQMLGTVWLPVPHLLYLPFTQIDPLWWNGLAGGIVGMAAFVLMAVSVHDIVRRRSERAAAAWIAVAIVACNPTLLYLQTTAMTEPLLLGFLAAATARLDHWREGGEDRLLLGAGAWTALAVGSRYDGWFFAAVAAVAVLAISRRIGPVLRFVALPAVVVAAWLVFNAVYFGDPLEFQRGIWSAASQQATLAGEGLLPTRGAPLLDLGYYLGAVGLTSGWLLLAVGTLGSLLALRHREHRVVLLLLWSVLPFNVLALFAGQSAIALPWTDPAGVLNLRYGIMLLPALAVGAVLGLEHLATRRGMLLALAVVGALQVGHFAWNWPAAVGGLREGLAIRDGDAAQMRASRWLATHYDRGRVLVAPAVNISPRTRIRLRDRVYPWTWELGPAALDAPAEVVDWVVVDRRAQGDPVTKAVAADTSFDRRFQLAFRERELEIWQRR
;
A
#
# COMPACT_ATOMS: atom_id res chain seq x y z
N MET A 1 -24.36 0.38 18.77
CA MET A 1 -24.75 -0.06 17.41
C MET A 1 -25.17 1.08 16.48
N ARG A 2 -26.20 1.90 16.78
CA ARG A 2 -26.69 2.94 15.84
C ARG A 2 -25.64 3.99 15.40
N SER A 3 -24.72 4.42 16.30
CA SER A 3 -23.66 5.40 15.95
C SER A 3 -22.62 4.82 14.99
N THR A 4 -22.13 3.63 15.27
CA THR A 4 -21.12 2.91 14.46
C THR A 4 -21.62 2.65 13.04
N THR A 5 -22.91 2.20 12.92
CA THR A 5 -23.53 1.98 11.60
C THR A 5 -23.64 3.29 10.80
N ARG A 6 -23.98 4.42 11.45
CA ARG A 6 -24.05 5.74 10.78
C ARG A 6 -22.68 6.18 10.28
N VAL A 7 -21.64 6.03 11.10
CA VAL A 7 -20.25 6.31 10.68
C VAL A 7 -19.89 5.48 9.47
N GLY A 8 -20.13 4.17 9.53
CA GLY A 8 -19.83 3.27 8.41
C GLY A 8 -20.53 3.68 7.12
N LEU A 9 -21.83 4.02 7.16
CA LEU A 9 -22.58 4.46 5.99
C LEU A 9 -22.08 5.78 5.41
N VAL A 10 -21.82 6.78 6.25
CA VAL A 10 -21.29 8.09 5.79
C VAL A 10 -19.95 7.92 5.12
N VAL A 11 -19.03 7.17 5.76
CA VAL A 11 -17.68 6.94 5.22
C VAL A 11 -17.74 6.09 3.95
N LEU A 12 -18.62 5.12 3.86
CA LEU A 12 -18.86 4.34 2.65
C LEU A 12 -19.30 5.24 1.49
N CYS A 13 -20.25 6.15 1.71
CA CYS A 13 -20.68 7.10 0.68
C CYS A 13 -19.54 8.00 0.20
N VAL A 14 -18.69 8.49 1.12
CA VAL A 14 -17.50 9.28 0.79
C VAL A 14 -16.50 8.43 -0.02
N GLY A 15 -16.28 7.17 0.39
CA GLY A 15 -15.40 6.24 -0.32
C GLY A 15 -15.89 5.93 -1.73
N ILE A 16 -17.21 5.73 -1.92
CA ILE A 16 -17.82 5.51 -3.25
C ILE A 16 -17.62 6.75 -4.13
N ALA A 17 -17.85 7.94 -3.60
CA ALA A 17 -17.66 9.18 -4.34
C ALA A 17 -16.19 9.35 -4.80
N ALA A 18 -15.22 9.04 -3.92
CA ALA A 18 -13.81 9.03 -4.26
C ALA A 18 -13.47 7.97 -5.33
N GLN A 19 -14.07 6.77 -5.23
CA GLN A 19 -13.89 5.70 -6.23
C GLN A 19 -14.38 6.13 -7.62
N VAL A 20 -15.56 6.74 -7.68
CA VAL A 20 -16.11 7.29 -8.95
C VAL A 20 -15.17 8.37 -9.49
N ALA A 21 -14.75 9.32 -8.66
CA ALA A 21 -13.83 10.38 -9.07
C ALA A 21 -12.50 9.84 -9.60
N ALA A 22 -11.91 8.82 -8.94
CA ALA A 22 -10.68 8.18 -9.36
C ALA A 22 -10.82 7.45 -10.70
N HIS A 23 -11.97 6.81 -10.96
CA HIS A 23 -12.26 6.21 -12.26
C HIS A 23 -12.43 7.26 -13.36
N LEU A 24 -13.17 8.33 -13.10
CA LEU A 24 -13.34 9.43 -14.06
C LEU A 24 -12.01 10.14 -14.36
N GLY A 25 -11.14 10.27 -13.36
CA GLY A 25 -9.80 10.83 -13.48
C GLY A 25 -8.76 9.89 -14.11
N ASP A 26 -9.13 8.64 -14.38
CA ASP A 26 -8.22 7.60 -14.91
C ASP A 26 -6.95 7.38 -14.07
N VAL A 27 -7.09 7.38 -12.71
CA VAL A 27 -5.96 7.29 -11.77
C VAL A 27 -5.95 6.02 -10.91
N VAL A 28 -6.96 5.15 -11.01
CA VAL A 28 -7.06 3.92 -10.21
C VAL A 28 -5.87 2.99 -10.41
N LEU A 29 -5.37 2.90 -11.64
CA LEU A 29 -4.23 2.07 -12.03
C LEU A 29 -2.97 2.92 -12.32
N ALA A 30 -2.80 4.07 -11.63
CA ALA A 30 -1.63 4.91 -11.83
C ALA A 30 -0.36 4.35 -11.18
N PHE A 31 -0.48 3.63 -10.04
CA PHE A 31 0.64 2.95 -9.41
C PHE A 31 0.92 1.60 -10.05
N TRP A 32 2.20 1.33 -10.38
CA TRP A 32 2.64 0.00 -10.81
C TRP A 32 2.44 -1.04 -9.70
N ASP A 33 2.72 -0.70 -8.44
CA ASP A 33 2.50 -1.59 -7.31
C ASP A 33 1.03 -2.02 -7.20
N ALA A 34 0.07 -1.11 -7.42
CA ALA A 34 -1.35 -1.45 -7.40
C ALA A 34 -1.71 -2.43 -8.53
N GLN A 35 -1.15 -2.24 -9.73
CA GLN A 35 -1.35 -3.17 -10.84
C GLN A 35 -0.72 -4.53 -10.53
N ALA A 36 0.51 -4.54 -9.99
CA ALA A 36 1.21 -5.75 -9.60
C ALA A 36 0.44 -6.53 -8.52
N HIS A 37 -0.12 -5.86 -7.51
CA HIS A 37 -0.95 -6.52 -6.49
C HIS A 37 -2.19 -7.21 -7.08
N LEU A 38 -2.85 -6.59 -8.06
CA LEU A 38 -3.97 -7.20 -8.78
C LEU A 38 -3.54 -8.42 -9.60
N ASP A 39 -2.42 -8.31 -10.31
CA ASP A 39 -1.87 -9.39 -11.13
C ASP A 39 -1.37 -10.55 -10.25
N ILE A 40 -0.73 -10.28 -9.11
CA ILE A 40 -0.31 -11.30 -8.13
C ILE A 40 -1.53 -12.09 -7.61
N ALA A 41 -2.60 -11.40 -7.25
CA ALA A 41 -3.82 -12.05 -6.81
C ALA A 41 -4.43 -12.92 -7.93
N ARG A 42 -4.53 -12.39 -9.15
CA ARG A 42 -5.13 -13.11 -10.28
C ARG A 42 -4.30 -14.30 -10.72
N ARG A 43 -2.96 -14.19 -10.79
CA ARG A 43 -2.08 -15.24 -11.30
C ARG A 43 -2.05 -16.52 -10.47
N VAL A 44 -2.57 -16.49 -9.25
CA VAL A 44 -2.78 -17.72 -8.45
C VAL A 44 -3.66 -18.72 -9.21
N ILE A 45 -4.61 -18.23 -10.01
CA ILE A 45 -5.52 -19.05 -10.83
C ILE A 45 -5.25 -18.88 -12.31
N ASP A 46 -5.05 -17.64 -12.79
CA ASP A 46 -4.85 -17.30 -14.20
C ASP A 46 -3.36 -17.07 -14.49
N SER A 47 -2.59 -18.16 -14.61
CA SER A 47 -1.18 -18.14 -15.02
C SER A 47 -0.82 -19.42 -15.78
N THR A 48 0.37 -19.46 -16.36
CA THR A 48 0.88 -20.67 -17.04
C THR A 48 1.09 -21.84 -16.06
N THR A 49 1.37 -21.54 -14.80
CA THR A 49 1.57 -22.52 -13.70
C THR A 49 0.77 -22.10 -12.46
N PRO A 50 -0.58 -22.26 -12.46
CA PRO A 50 -1.42 -21.84 -11.34
C PRO A 50 -1.03 -22.50 -10.03
N GLY A 51 -1.17 -21.77 -8.92
CA GLY A 51 -0.87 -22.27 -7.60
C GLY A 51 -0.47 -21.17 -6.60
N LEU A 52 -0.35 -21.54 -5.34
CA LEU A 52 -0.02 -20.58 -4.27
C LEU A 52 1.37 -19.96 -4.42
N GLN A 53 2.33 -20.65 -5.05
CA GLN A 53 3.66 -20.13 -5.37
C GLN A 53 3.59 -18.82 -6.16
N MET A 54 2.49 -18.58 -6.89
CA MET A 54 2.26 -17.37 -7.66
C MET A 54 2.02 -16.12 -6.78
N LEU A 55 1.81 -16.28 -5.47
CA LEU A 55 1.79 -15.14 -4.53
C LEU A 55 3.15 -14.43 -4.47
N GLY A 56 4.23 -15.14 -4.81
CA GLY A 56 5.58 -14.60 -4.72
C GLY A 56 6.08 -14.52 -3.28
N THR A 57 7.24 -13.90 -3.09
CA THR A 57 7.96 -13.91 -1.81
C THR A 57 8.13 -12.53 -1.17
N VAL A 58 7.99 -11.43 -1.91
CA VAL A 58 8.34 -10.09 -1.42
C VAL A 58 7.21 -9.45 -0.64
N TRP A 59 6.01 -9.47 -1.19
CA TRP A 59 4.83 -8.90 -0.57
C TRP A 59 4.03 -9.94 0.18
N LEU A 60 3.63 -9.60 1.40
CA LEU A 60 2.87 -10.46 2.28
C LEU A 60 1.51 -10.87 1.67
N PRO A 61 0.99 -12.08 1.98
CA PRO A 61 -0.06 -12.71 1.20
C PRO A 61 -1.47 -12.16 1.42
N VAL A 62 -1.77 -11.56 2.59
CA VAL A 62 -3.16 -11.19 2.96
C VAL A 62 -3.82 -10.24 1.95
N PRO A 63 -3.19 -9.17 1.44
CA PRO A 63 -3.82 -8.32 0.43
C PRO A 63 -4.21 -9.10 -0.81
N HIS A 64 -3.32 -9.96 -1.32
CA HIS A 64 -3.55 -10.75 -2.53
C HIS A 64 -4.68 -11.76 -2.34
N LEU A 65 -4.76 -12.40 -1.17
CA LEU A 65 -5.86 -13.31 -0.83
C LEU A 65 -7.21 -12.58 -0.73
N LEU A 66 -7.20 -11.34 -0.24
CA LEU A 66 -8.41 -10.49 -0.19
C LEU A 66 -8.83 -10.02 -1.59
N TYR A 67 -7.88 -9.70 -2.48
CA TYR A 67 -8.16 -9.32 -3.87
C TYR A 67 -8.57 -10.53 -4.74
N LEU A 68 -8.11 -11.74 -4.41
CA LEU A 68 -8.24 -12.95 -5.23
C LEU A 68 -9.65 -13.17 -5.78
N PRO A 69 -10.74 -13.19 -4.98
CA PRO A 69 -12.07 -13.46 -5.50
C PRO A 69 -12.56 -12.39 -6.49
N PHE A 70 -12.17 -11.13 -6.29
CA PHE A 70 -12.59 -10.01 -7.14
C PHE A 70 -11.77 -9.94 -8.43
N THR A 71 -10.49 -10.30 -8.39
CA THR A 71 -9.63 -10.29 -9.59
C THR A 71 -9.95 -11.39 -10.59
N GLN A 72 -10.72 -12.43 -10.20
CA GLN A 72 -11.22 -13.44 -11.14
C GLN A 72 -12.38 -12.94 -11.99
N ILE A 73 -12.99 -11.82 -11.61
CA ILE A 73 -14.03 -11.13 -12.39
C ILE A 73 -13.34 -10.13 -13.31
N ASP A 74 -13.25 -10.46 -14.60
CA ASP A 74 -12.49 -9.73 -15.60
C ASP A 74 -12.68 -8.19 -15.54
N PRO A 75 -13.91 -7.62 -15.56
CA PRO A 75 -14.10 -6.18 -15.46
C PRO A 75 -13.50 -5.55 -14.19
N LEU A 76 -13.58 -6.22 -13.03
CA LEU A 76 -13.06 -5.70 -11.77
C LEU A 76 -11.52 -5.69 -11.74
N TRP A 77 -10.90 -6.66 -12.42
CA TRP A 77 -9.44 -6.71 -12.59
C TRP A 77 -8.96 -5.62 -13.55
N TRP A 78 -9.57 -5.53 -14.77
CA TRP A 78 -9.11 -4.61 -15.82
C TRP A 78 -9.18 -3.15 -15.43
N ASN A 79 -10.20 -2.76 -14.67
CA ASN A 79 -10.41 -1.37 -14.24
C ASN A 79 -9.87 -1.06 -12.84
N GLY A 80 -9.33 -2.07 -12.13
CA GLY A 80 -8.77 -1.90 -10.79
C GLY A 80 -9.79 -1.87 -9.65
N LEU A 81 -11.09 -2.02 -9.94
CA LEU A 81 -12.15 -1.96 -8.90
C LEU A 81 -12.01 -3.10 -7.88
N ALA A 82 -11.40 -4.24 -8.24
CA ALA A 82 -11.08 -5.31 -7.30
C ALA A 82 -10.26 -4.81 -6.10
N GLY A 83 -9.27 -3.93 -6.34
CA GLY A 83 -8.51 -3.26 -5.28
C GLY A 83 -9.38 -2.27 -4.49
N GLY A 84 -10.14 -1.43 -5.19
CA GLY A 84 -11.00 -0.42 -4.58
C GLY A 84 -12.08 -0.99 -3.65
N ILE A 85 -12.68 -2.14 -3.96
CA ILE A 85 -13.66 -2.80 -3.08
C ILE A 85 -13.01 -3.14 -1.72
N VAL A 86 -11.84 -3.75 -1.74
CA VAL A 86 -11.14 -4.17 -0.52
C VAL A 86 -10.55 -2.97 0.22
N GLY A 87 -9.99 -2.00 -0.52
CA GLY A 87 -9.48 -0.75 0.03
C GLY A 87 -10.58 0.07 0.74
N MET A 88 -11.77 0.14 0.13
CA MET A 88 -12.94 0.81 0.70
C MET A 88 -13.43 0.13 1.99
N ALA A 89 -13.46 -1.21 2.03
CA ALA A 89 -13.81 -1.94 3.24
C ALA A 89 -12.82 -1.64 4.39
N ALA A 90 -11.53 -1.59 4.10
CA ALA A 90 -10.48 -1.24 5.06
C ALA A 90 -10.58 0.24 5.50
N PHE A 91 -10.89 1.15 4.59
CA PHE A 91 -11.13 2.56 4.88
C PHE A 91 -12.31 2.77 5.85
N VAL A 92 -13.44 2.09 5.61
CA VAL A 92 -14.58 2.11 6.53
C VAL A 92 -14.22 1.51 7.88
N LEU A 93 -13.51 0.38 7.91
CA LEU A 93 -13.03 -0.26 9.13
C LEU A 93 -12.17 0.68 9.96
N MET A 94 -11.22 1.37 9.32
CA MET A 94 -10.37 2.36 9.99
C MET A 94 -11.17 3.50 10.61
N ALA A 95 -12.07 4.11 9.85
CA ALA A 95 -12.87 5.25 10.33
C ALA A 95 -13.80 4.86 11.49
N VAL A 96 -14.43 3.68 11.40
CA VAL A 96 -15.26 3.13 12.48
C VAL A 96 -14.41 2.86 13.73
N SER A 97 -13.20 2.34 13.57
CA SER A 97 -12.29 2.04 14.68
C SER A 97 -11.76 3.31 15.34
N VAL A 98 -11.39 4.33 14.55
CA VAL A 98 -11.00 5.65 15.06
C VAL A 98 -12.16 6.33 15.81
N HIS A 99 -13.38 6.25 15.27
CA HIS A 99 -14.57 6.72 15.98
C HIS A 99 -14.74 6.03 17.34
N ASP A 100 -14.62 4.69 17.38
CA ASP A 100 -14.81 3.91 18.60
C ASP A 100 -13.74 4.27 19.65
N ILE A 101 -12.47 4.38 19.24
CA ILE A 101 -11.36 4.79 20.10
C ILE A 101 -11.64 6.16 20.74
N VAL A 102 -11.94 7.17 19.91
CA VAL A 102 -12.14 8.54 20.42
C VAL A 102 -13.43 8.62 21.25
N ARG A 103 -14.51 7.93 20.84
CA ARG A 103 -15.77 7.93 21.58
C ARG A 103 -15.67 7.36 23.00
N ARG A 104 -14.73 6.44 23.22
CA ARG A 104 -14.42 5.89 24.53
C ARG A 104 -13.55 6.79 25.39
N ARG A 105 -12.70 7.58 24.75
CA ARG A 105 -11.69 8.44 25.41
C ARG A 105 -12.15 9.85 25.59
N SER A 106 -13.26 10.24 24.94
CA SER A 106 -13.85 11.57 25.02
C SER A 106 -15.30 11.49 25.49
N GLU A 107 -15.66 12.35 26.41
CA GLU A 107 -17.06 12.54 26.79
C GLU A 107 -17.88 13.20 25.70
N ARG A 108 -17.23 13.83 24.74
CA ARG A 108 -17.84 14.62 23.68
C ARG A 108 -18.06 13.79 22.41
N ALA A 109 -19.31 13.47 22.09
CA ALA A 109 -19.62 12.73 20.87
C ALA A 109 -19.12 13.42 19.58
N ALA A 110 -19.04 14.75 19.56
CA ALA A 110 -18.53 15.52 18.44
C ALA A 110 -17.02 15.25 18.19
N ALA A 111 -16.23 14.97 19.24
CA ALA A 111 -14.81 14.66 19.14
C ALA A 111 -14.56 13.44 18.24
N ALA A 112 -15.33 12.38 18.42
CA ALA A 112 -15.24 11.16 17.60
C ALA A 112 -15.56 11.42 16.12
N TRP A 113 -16.59 12.23 15.83
CA TRP A 113 -16.93 12.59 14.44
C TRP A 113 -15.87 13.48 13.80
N ILE A 114 -15.21 14.36 14.55
CA ILE A 114 -14.11 15.17 14.05
C ILE A 114 -12.92 14.29 13.68
N ALA A 115 -12.56 13.31 14.54
CA ALA A 115 -11.48 12.38 14.22
C ALA A 115 -11.80 11.58 12.94
N VAL A 116 -13.07 11.14 12.78
CA VAL A 116 -13.53 10.51 11.55
C VAL A 116 -13.40 11.44 10.35
N ALA A 117 -13.83 12.70 10.48
CA ALA A 117 -13.72 13.67 9.39
C ALA A 117 -12.27 13.90 8.95
N ILE A 118 -11.33 13.99 9.90
CA ILE A 118 -9.89 14.14 9.62
C ILE A 118 -9.39 12.96 8.75
N VAL A 119 -9.71 11.72 9.12
CA VAL A 119 -9.24 10.56 8.37
C VAL A 119 -10.03 10.33 7.09
N ALA A 120 -11.36 10.51 7.12
CA ALA A 120 -12.23 10.21 5.98
C ALA A 120 -12.18 11.29 4.88
N CYS A 121 -11.80 12.53 5.20
CA CYS A 121 -11.63 13.60 4.21
C CYS A 121 -10.17 13.83 3.82
N ASN A 122 -9.22 12.99 4.27
CA ASN A 122 -7.84 13.10 3.82
C ASN A 122 -7.73 12.69 2.34
N PRO A 123 -7.28 13.58 1.44
CA PRO A 123 -7.33 13.30 0.00
C PRO A 123 -6.35 12.22 -0.45
N THR A 124 -5.19 12.04 0.22
CA THR A 124 -4.26 10.94 -0.06
C THR A 124 -4.91 9.60 0.29
N LEU A 125 -5.55 9.49 1.45
CA LEU A 125 -6.22 8.26 1.84
C LEU A 125 -7.44 7.96 0.97
N LEU A 126 -8.23 9.00 0.62
CA LEU A 126 -9.35 8.89 -0.31
C LEU A 126 -8.91 8.37 -1.67
N TYR A 127 -7.73 8.76 -2.13
CA TYR A 127 -7.17 8.22 -3.37
C TYR A 127 -6.66 6.78 -3.17
N LEU A 128 -5.84 6.51 -2.16
CA LEU A 128 -5.24 5.19 -1.98
C LEU A 128 -6.29 4.09 -1.77
N GLN A 129 -7.41 4.36 -1.09
CA GLN A 129 -8.48 3.38 -0.91
C GLN A 129 -9.18 3.00 -2.22
N THR A 130 -9.03 3.80 -3.29
CA THR A 130 -9.59 3.48 -4.61
C THR A 130 -8.71 2.53 -5.43
N THR A 131 -7.53 2.25 -4.95
CA THR A 131 -6.48 1.47 -5.63
C THR A 131 -6.26 0.11 -4.94
N ALA A 132 -5.43 -0.76 -5.52
CA ALA A 132 -5.01 -1.99 -4.85
C ALA A 132 -3.76 -1.79 -3.96
N MET A 133 -3.55 -0.58 -3.46
CA MET A 133 -2.47 -0.31 -2.52
C MET A 133 -2.77 -0.88 -1.12
N THR A 134 -1.74 -1.28 -0.39
CA THR A 134 -1.88 -2.02 0.87
C THR A 134 -1.96 -1.14 2.12
N GLU A 135 -1.68 0.15 1.97
CA GLU A 135 -1.72 1.13 3.07
C GLU A 135 -3.10 1.21 3.75
N PRO A 136 -4.23 1.31 3.02
CA PRO A 136 -5.54 1.34 3.66
C PRO A 136 -5.86 0.08 4.47
N LEU A 137 -5.40 -1.10 4.00
CA LEU A 137 -5.60 -2.36 4.72
C LEU A 137 -4.87 -2.35 6.06
N LEU A 138 -3.57 -2.00 6.03
CA LEU A 138 -2.79 -1.90 7.27
C LEU A 138 -3.46 -0.95 8.26
N LEU A 139 -3.81 0.26 7.83
CA LEU A 139 -4.44 1.27 8.67
C LEU A 139 -5.76 0.79 9.28
N GLY A 140 -6.60 0.13 8.48
CA GLY A 140 -7.85 -0.47 8.95
C GLY A 140 -7.61 -1.53 10.04
N PHE A 141 -6.67 -2.43 9.81
CA PHE A 141 -6.37 -3.52 10.73
C PHE A 141 -5.69 -3.04 12.01
N LEU A 142 -4.74 -2.09 11.93
CA LEU A 142 -4.09 -1.51 13.11
C LEU A 142 -5.07 -0.73 13.97
N ALA A 143 -5.94 0.08 13.36
CA ALA A 143 -6.96 0.82 14.09
C ALA A 143 -7.97 -0.13 14.78
N ALA A 144 -8.39 -1.20 14.10
CA ALA A 144 -9.30 -2.19 14.67
C ALA A 144 -8.65 -2.99 15.81
N ALA A 145 -7.38 -3.39 15.66
CA ALA A 145 -6.61 -4.05 16.71
C ALA A 145 -6.47 -3.12 17.94
N THR A 146 -6.11 -1.86 17.71
CA THR A 146 -5.98 -0.84 18.77
C THR A 146 -7.31 -0.63 19.50
N ALA A 147 -8.42 -0.51 18.78
CA ALA A 147 -9.74 -0.38 19.39
C ALA A 147 -10.09 -1.60 20.29
N ARG A 148 -9.79 -2.82 19.83
CA ARG A 148 -10.04 -4.05 20.62
C ARG A 148 -9.15 -4.14 21.86
N LEU A 149 -7.88 -3.77 21.76
CA LEU A 149 -6.96 -3.71 22.89
C LEU A 149 -7.39 -2.65 23.90
N ASP A 150 -7.90 -1.53 23.43
CA ASP A 150 -8.43 -0.48 24.30
C ASP A 150 -9.68 -0.93 25.08
N HIS A 151 -10.59 -1.66 24.43
CA HIS A 151 -11.72 -2.30 25.08
C HIS A 151 -11.28 -3.37 26.09
N TRP A 152 -10.32 -4.22 25.73
CA TRP A 152 -9.80 -5.25 26.64
C TRP A 152 -9.18 -4.64 27.89
N ARG A 153 -8.45 -3.55 27.76
CA ARG A 153 -7.83 -2.87 28.92
C ARG A 153 -8.85 -2.45 29.98
N GLU A 154 -10.08 -2.14 29.57
CA GLU A 154 -11.17 -1.72 30.47
C GLU A 154 -11.94 -2.92 31.06
N GLY A 155 -12.29 -3.87 30.23
CA GLY A 155 -13.20 -4.98 30.61
C GLY A 155 -12.52 -6.30 30.90
N GLY A 156 -11.26 -6.51 30.47
CA GLY A 156 -10.49 -7.73 30.74
C GLY A 156 -10.98 -9.00 30.02
N GLU A 157 -11.90 -8.89 29.06
CA GLU A 157 -12.51 -10.04 28.40
C GLU A 157 -11.57 -10.69 27.36
N ASP A 158 -11.26 -11.97 27.54
CA ASP A 158 -10.34 -12.73 26.66
C ASP A 158 -10.74 -12.72 25.17
N ARG A 159 -12.03 -12.68 24.86
CA ARG A 159 -12.52 -12.58 23.47
C ARG A 159 -12.06 -11.30 22.76
N LEU A 160 -11.84 -10.22 23.52
CA LEU A 160 -11.35 -8.96 22.95
C LEU A 160 -9.88 -9.06 22.57
N LEU A 161 -9.07 -9.79 23.36
CA LEU A 161 -7.68 -10.11 23.00
C LEU A 161 -7.59 -10.98 21.75
N LEU A 162 -8.42 -12.02 21.64
CA LEU A 162 -8.48 -12.84 20.43
C LEU A 162 -8.88 -12.01 19.21
N GLY A 163 -9.87 -11.11 19.38
CA GLY A 163 -10.27 -10.19 18.33
C GLY A 163 -9.16 -9.20 17.94
N ALA A 164 -8.41 -8.67 18.91
CA ALA A 164 -7.25 -7.84 18.67
C ALA A 164 -6.15 -8.63 17.93
N GLY A 165 -5.88 -9.87 18.37
CA GLY A 165 -4.94 -10.79 17.72
C GLY A 165 -5.34 -11.09 16.27
N ALA A 166 -6.63 -11.29 16.00
CA ALA A 166 -7.12 -11.53 14.63
C ALA A 166 -6.88 -10.33 13.69
N TRP A 167 -7.19 -9.12 14.14
CA TRP A 167 -6.89 -7.92 13.35
C TRP A 167 -5.38 -7.70 13.18
N THR A 168 -4.58 -7.98 14.24
CA THR A 168 -3.13 -7.94 14.16
C THR A 168 -2.57 -9.00 13.20
N ALA A 169 -3.15 -10.20 13.15
CA ALA A 169 -2.77 -11.24 12.20
C ALA A 169 -2.99 -10.82 10.75
N LEU A 170 -4.10 -10.14 10.46
CA LEU A 170 -4.34 -9.55 9.14
C LEU A 170 -3.33 -8.43 8.82
N ALA A 171 -2.98 -7.58 9.79
CA ALA A 171 -1.95 -6.56 9.62
C ALA A 171 -0.56 -7.17 9.34
N VAL A 172 -0.16 -8.17 10.13
CA VAL A 172 1.09 -8.93 10.00
C VAL A 172 1.20 -9.62 8.63
N GLY A 173 0.09 -10.15 8.11
CA GLY A 173 0.04 -10.75 6.78
C GLY A 173 -0.10 -9.75 5.64
N SER A 174 -0.25 -8.46 5.94
CA SER A 174 -0.42 -7.41 4.92
C SER A 174 0.85 -6.59 4.68
N ARG A 175 1.56 -6.18 5.72
CA ARG A 175 2.78 -5.35 5.65
C ARG A 175 3.69 -5.63 6.85
N TYR A 176 4.98 -5.45 6.66
CA TYR A 176 5.98 -5.66 7.72
C TYR A 176 5.86 -4.65 8.88
N ASP A 177 5.25 -3.49 8.66
CA ASP A 177 4.80 -2.56 9.73
C ASP A 177 3.93 -3.28 10.78
N GLY A 178 3.10 -4.22 10.34
CA GLY A 178 2.26 -5.04 11.22
C GLY A 178 3.06 -5.93 12.18
N TRP A 179 4.27 -6.39 11.78
CA TRP A 179 5.14 -7.19 12.65
C TRP A 179 5.66 -6.35 13.82
N PHE A 180 6.08 -5.11 13.53
CA PHE A 180 6.54 -4.18 14.57
C PHE A 180 5.39 -3.80 15.51
N PHE A 181 4.21 -3.49 14.97
CA PHE A 181 3.01 -3.24 15.77
C PHE A 181 2.68 -4.43 16.66
N ALA A 182 2.72 -5.66 16.18
CA ALA A 182 2.44 -6.86 16.95
C ALA A 182 3.37 -7.00 18.16
N ALA A 183 4.67 -6.70 17.97
CA ALA A 183 5.65 -6.70 19.06
C ALA A 183 5.35 -5.61 20.10
N VAL A 184 5.09 -4.38 19.67
CA VAL A 184 4.72 -3.26 20.56
C VAL A 184 3.43 -3.56 21.32
N ALA A 185 2.42 -4.12 20.65
CA ALA A 185 1.15 -4.48 21.26
C ALA A 185 1.30 -5.63 22.26
N ALA A 186 2.13 -6.63 21.97
CA ALA A 186 2.44 -7.71 22.91
C ALA A 186 3.09 -7.18 24.20
N VAL A 187 4.04 -6.26 24.06
CA VAL A 187 4.66 -5.56 25.20
C VAL A 187 3.62 -4.76 26.00
N ALA A 188 2.71 -4.05 25.31
CA ALA A 188 1.63 -3.33 25.97
C ALA A 188 0.68 -4.27 26.73
N VAL A 189 0.28 -5.40 26.16
CA VAL A 189 -0.54 -6.43 26.81
C VAL A 189 0.19 -6.98 28.05
N LEU A 190 1.49 -7.27 27.96
CA LEU A 190 2.29 -7.72 29.08
C LEU A 190 2.37 -6.67 30.21
N ALA A 191 2.63 -5.42 29.86
CA ALA A 191 2.75 -4.32 30.82
C ALA A 191 1.43 -4.05 31.57
N ILE A 192 0.29 -4.23 30.90
CA ILE A 192 -1.05 -4.04 31.48
C ILE A 192 -1.42 -5.24 32.37
N SER A 193 -1.32 -6.46 31.83
CA SER A 193 -1.79 -7.68 32.50
C SER A 193 -0.81 -8.19 33.54
N ARG A 194 0.48 -7.94 33.34
CA ARG A 194 1.60 -8.55 34.12
C ARG A 194 1.56 -10.08 34.14
N ARG A 195 0.95 -10.68 33.13
CA ARG A 195 0.77 -12.14 33.00
C ARG A 195 1.06 -12.55 31.55
N ILE A 196 1.66 -13.74 31.40
CA ILE A 196 1.98 -14.27 30.06
C ILE A 196 0.74 -14.81 29.31
N GLY A 197 -0.27 -15.31 30.03
CA GLY A 197 -1.46 -15.90 29.42
C GLY A 197 -2.20 -14.97 28.48
N PRO A 198 -2.51 -13.71 28.84
CA PRO A 198 -3.07 -12.70 27.92
C PRO A 198 -2.19 -12.43 26.70
N VAL A 199 -0.85 -12.39 26.87
CA VAL A 199 0.09 -12.21 25.76
C VAL A 199 -0.01 -13.37 24.77
N LEU A 200 0.02 -14.61 25.27
CA LEU A 200 -0.09 -15.80 24.40
C LEU A 200 -1.41 -15.82 23.62
N ARG A 201 -2.52 -15.43 24.23
CA ARG A 201 -3.82 -15.31 23.54
C ARG A 201 -3.79 -14.25 22.45
N PHE A 202 -3.18 -13.10 22.72
CA PHE A 202 -3.05 -12.02 21.71
C PHE A 202 -2.14 -12.43 20.56
N VAL A 203 -0.95 -13.00 20.84
CA VAL A 203 0.05 -13.28 19.79
C VAL A 203 -0.23 -14.58 19.03
N ALA A 204 -1.13 -15.43 19.48
CA ALA A 204 -1.36 -16.75 18.86
C ALA A 204 -1.61 -16.68 17.36
N LEU A 205 -2.58 -15.86 16.93
CA LEU A 205 -2.92 -15.72 15.52
C LEU A 205 -1.84 -14.98 14.70
N PRO A 206 -1.28 -13.84 15.14
CA PRO A 206 -0.13 -13.22 14.47
C PRO A 206 1.05 -14.17 14.29
N ALA A 207 1.40 -14.95 15.33
CA ALA A 207 2.49 -15.91 15.25
C ALA A 207 2.24 -17.02 14.23
N VAL A 208 1.00 -17.52 14.13
CA VAL A 208 0.61 -18.50 13.10
C VAL A 208 0.80 -17.92 11.69
N VAL A 209 0.41 -16.64 11.45
CA VAL A 209 0.57 -16.02 10.14
C VAL A 209 2.04 -15.81 9.80
N VAL A 210 2.88 -15.37 10.76
CA VAL A 210 4.33 -15.25 10.54
C VAL A 210 4.95 -16.63 10.25
N ALA A 211 4.64 -17.64 11.06
CA ALA A 211 5.16 -18.99 10.86
C ALA A 211 4.73 -19.56 9.49
N ALA A 212 3.46 -19.38 9.12
CA ALA A 212 2.95 -19.81 7.81
C ALA A 212 3.70 -19.13 6.64
N TRP A 213 4.04 -17.84 6.79
CA TRP A 213 4.82 -17.11 5.79
C TRP A 213 6.26 -17.61 5.68
N LEU A 214 6.91 -17.89 6.81
CA LEU A 214 8.27 -18.47 6.82
C LEU A 214 8.28 -19.87 6.19
N VAL A 215 7.30 -20.71 6.55
CA VAL A 215 7.14 -22.05 5.97
C VAL A 215 6.84 -21.96 4.46
N PHE A 216 5.97 -21.05 4.04
CA PHE A 216 5.68 -20.83 2.62
C PHE A 216 6.94 -20.49 1.84
N ASN A 217 7.77 -19.55 2.33
CA ASN A 217 9.02 -19.19 1.68
C ASN A 217 10.01 -20.38 1.65
N ALA A 218 10.14 -21.13 2.75
CA ALA A 218 11.01 -22.30 2.80
C ALA A 218 10.57 -23.39 1.79
N VAL A 219 9.26 -23.65 1.68
CA VAL A 219 8.73 -24.71 0.82
C VAL A 219 8.81 -24.35 -0.66
N TYR A 220 8.43 -23.12 -1.02
CA TYR A 220 8.35 -22.73 -2.44
C TYR A 220 9.61 -22.11 -2.99
N PHE A 221 10.45 -21.50 -2.14
CA PHE A 221 11.64 -20.75 -2.57
C PHE A 221 12.95 -21.25 -1.96
N GLY A 222 12.89 -22.23 -1.03
CA GLY A 222 14.07 -22.86 -0.45
C GLY A 222 14.72 -22.10 0.73
N ASP A 223 14.34 -20.84 0.99
CA ASP A 223 14.83 -20.05 2.13
C ASP A 223 13.63 -19.42 2.88
N PRO A 224 13.43 -19.69 4.18
CA PRO A 224 12.37 -19.05 4.97
C PRO A 224 12.47 -17.51 4.99
N LEU A 225 13.64 -16.93 4.71
CA LEU A 225 13.89 -15.49 4.64
C LEU A 225 14.06 -14.95 3.22
N GLU A 226 13.60 -15.68 2.19
CA GLU A 226 13.70 -15.26 0.79
C GLU A 226 13.11 -13.86 0.56
N PHE A 227 12.03 -13.50 1.24
CA PHE A 227 11.45 -12.15 1.18
C PHE A 227 12.42 -11.02 1.58
N GLN A 228 13.45 -11.33 2.37
CA GLN A 228 14.46 -10.38 2.84
C GLN A 228 15.79 -10.48 2.07
N ARG A 229 16.15 -11.68 1.61
CA ARG A 229 17.46 -12.01 1.02
C ARG A 229 17.42 -12.22 -0.49
N GLY A 230 16.24 -12.55 -1.01
CA GLY A 230 16.07 -12.85 -2.42
C GLY A 230 16.30 -11.64 -3.34
N ILE A 231 16.50 -11.93 -4.61
CA ILE A 231 16.81 -10.92 -5.64
C ILE A 231 15.75 -9.82 -5.79
N TRP A 232 14.51 -10.13 -5.42
CA TRP A 232 13.40 -9.19 -5.45
C TRP A 232 13.12 -8.51 -4.11
N SER A 233 13.91 -8.80 -3.07
CA SER A 233 13.75 -8.18 -1.75
C SER A 233 13.93 -6.68 -1.80
N ALA A 234 13.34 -5.97 -0.85
CA ALA A 234 13.54 -4.52 -0.71
C ALA A 234 15.03 -4.18 -0.56
N ALA A 235 15.79 -4.99 0.20
CA ALA A 235 17.23 -4.81 0.36
C ALA A 235 17.98 -4.90 -0.98
N SER A 236 17.66 -5.90 -1.82
CA SER A 236 18.29 -6.07 -3.14
C SER A 236 17.94 -4.92 -4.08
N GLN A 237 16.67 -4.50 -4.10
CA GLN A 237 16.22 -3.36 -4.92
C GLN A 237 16.89 -2.05 -4.49
N GLN A 238 17.05 -1.82 -3.18
CA GLN A 238 17.70 -0.62 -2.65
C GLN A 238 19.23 -0.66 -2.75
N ALA A 239 19.83 -1.84 -2.89
CA ALA A 239 21.28 -1.98 -3.00
C ALA A 239 21.87 -1.24 -4.21
N THR A 240 21.16 -1.25 -5.34
CA THR A 240 21.53 -0.49 -6.54
C THR A 240 21.56 1.01 -6.25
N LEU A 241 20.47 1.54 -5.68
CA LEU A 241 20.38 2.95 -5.30
C LEU A 241 21.46 3.35 -4.29
N ALA A 242 21.74 2.47 -3.32
CA ALA A 242 22.81 2.70 -2.34
C ALA A 242 24.20 2.73 -2.98
N GLY A 243 24.45 1.84 -3.96
CA GLY A 243 25.70 1.80 -4.72
C GLY A 243 25.94 3.04 -5.58
N GLU A 244 24.87 3.65 -6.06
CA GLU A 244 24.90 4.90 -6.84
C GLU A 244 24.87 6.17 -5.98
N GLY A 245 24.87 6.04 -4.64
CA GLY A 245 24.77 7.17 -3.70
C GLY A 245 23.39 7.83 -3.64
N LEU A 246 22.38 7.19 -4.20
CA LEU A 246 21.00 7.72 -4.28
C LEU A 246 20.14 7.35 -3.07
N LEU A 247 20.72 6.81 -2.00
CA LEU A 247 20.03 6.45 -0.77
C LEU A 247 20.64 7.17 0.45
N PRO A 248 20.45 8.49 0.58
CA PRO A 248 21.10 9.30 1.62
C PRO A 248 20.60 8.95 3.04
N THR A 249 19.46 8.31 3.16
CA THR A 249 18.85 7.94 4.43
C THR A 249 19.55 6.76 5.11
N ARG A 250 20.24 5.89 4.39
CA ARG A 250 20.86 4.70 4.96
C ARG A 250 21.88 5.06 6.05
N GLY A 251 21.62 4.66 7.29
CA GLY A 251 22.50 4.89 8.44
C GLY A 251 22.42 6.31 9.05
N ALA A 252 21.42 7.12 8.69
CA ALA A 252 21.30 8.53 9.05
C ALA A 252 20.01 8.86 9.84
N PRO A 253 19.88 8.48 11.14
CA PRO A 253 18.61 8.44 11.86
C PRO A 253 17.87 9.79 11.94
N LEU A 254 18.56 10.93 12.03
CA LEU A 254 17.93 12.25 12.02
C LEU A 254 17.42 12.63 10.63
N LEU A 255 18.16 12.23 9.60
CA LEU A 255 17.74 12.43 8.22
C LEU A 255 16.52 11.55 7.89
N ASP A 256 16.52 10.29 8.35
CA ASP A 256 15.41 9.35 8.21
C ASP A 256 14.13 9.91 8.81
N LEU A 257 14.23 10.45 10.02
CA LEU A 257 13.10 11.11 10.67
C LEU A 257 12.61 12.30 9.84
N GLY A 258 13.53 13.13 9.32
CA GLY A 258 13.19 14.29 8.48
C GLY A 258 12.47 13.87 7.17
N TYR A 259 12.96 12.84 6.50
CA TYR A 259 12.35 12.29 5.29
C TYR A 259 10.95 11.71 5.56
N TYR A 260 10.82 10.93 6.62
CA TYR A 260 9.53 10.36 6.98
C TYR A 260 8.51 11.43 7.38
N LEU A 261 8.90 12.41 8.23
CA LEU A 261 8.02 13.53 8.60
C LEU A 261 7.68 14.42 7.40
N GLY A 262 8.60 14.57 6.44
CA GLY A 262 8.33 15.22 5.16
C GLY A 262 7.23 14.51 4.36
N ALA A 263 7.31 13.19 4.26
CA ALA A 263 6.26 12.38 3.63
C ALA A 263 4.92 12.49 4.39
N VAL A 264 4.94 12.49 5.73
CA VAL A 264 3.74 12.73 6.56
C VAL A 264 3.14 14.10 6.27
N GLY A 265 3.97 15.15 6.21
CA GLY A 265 3.51 16.51 5.88
C GLY A 265 2.84 16.61 4.51
N LEU A 266 3.37 15.90 3.49
CA LEU A 266 2.82 15.87 2.14
C LEU A 266 1.55 15.01 2.00
N THR A 267 1.35 14.01 2.87
CA THR A 267 0.22 13.10 2.77
C THR A 267 -0.90 13.42 3.76
N SER A 268 -0.55 13.83 4.97
CA SER A 268 -1.50 14.14 6.05
C SER A 268 -1.72 15.65 6.24
N GLY A 269 -0.82 16.49 5.71
CA GLY A 269 -0.81 17.95 5.86
C GLY A 269 0.04 18.41 7.03
N TRP A 270 0.83 19.47 6.81
CA TRP A 270 1.77 20.01 7.78
C TRP A 270 1.10 20.52 9.06
N LEU A 271 -0.06 21.15 8.91
CA LEU A 271 -0.83 21.65 10.05
C LEU A 271 -1.35 20.50 10.92
N LEU A 272 -1.86 19.43 10.31
CA LEU A 272 -2.30 18.25 11.05
C LEU A 272 -1.12 17.53 11.71
N LEU A 273 0.04 17.47 11.05
CA LEU A 273 1.27 16.93 11.64
C LEU A 273 1.62 17.70 12.92
N ALA A 274 1.64 19.03 12.89
CA ALA A 274 1.95 19.85 14.05
C ALA A 274 0.90 19.69 15.17
N VAL A 275 -0.38 19.89 14.85
CA VAL A 275 -1.48 19.85 15.85
C VAL A 275 -1.65 18.42 16.39
N GLY A 276 -1.54 17.40 15.55
CA GLY A 276 -1.66 16.00 15.95
C GLY A 276 -0.52 15.53 16.85
N THR A 277 0.72 15.97 16.54
CA THR A 277 1.89 15.68 17.39
C THR A 277 1.80 16.37 18.74
N LEU A 278 1.55 17.68 18.75
CA LEU A 278 1.38 18.43 20.00
C LEU A 278 0.20 17.91 20.82
N GLY A 279 -0.91 17.62 20.17
CA GLY A 279 -2.08 17.04 20.81
C GLY A 279 -1.78 15.65 21.42
N SER A 280 -1.03 14.79 20.70
CA SER A 280 -0.59 13.51 21.25
C SER A 280 0.30 13.68 22.48
N LEU A 281 1.26 14.61 22.46
CA LEU A 281 2.15 14.89 23.60
C LEU A 281 1.37 15.38 24.83
N LEU A 282 0.35 16.20 24.62
CA LEU A 282 -0.54 16.66 25.69
C LEU A 282 -1.40 15.52 26.21
N ALA A 283 -2.01 14.73 25.33
CA ALA A 283 -2.85 13.60 25.72
C ALA A 283 -2.07 12.49 26.42
N LEU A 284 -0.78 12.27 26.13
CA LEU A 284 0.09 11.29 26.81
C LEU A 284 0.29 11.61 28.31
N ARG A 285 -0.01 12.83 28.79
CA ARG A 285 -0.02 13.17 30.22
C ARG A 285 -1.11 12.39 30.96
N HIS A 286 -2.17 11.99 30.26
CA HIS A 286 -3.30 11.23 30.79
C HIS A 286 -3.08 9.74 30.55
N ARG A 287 -3.07 8.95 31.65
CA ARG A 287 -2.74 7.51 31.60
C ARG A 287 -3.67 6.71 30.71
N GLU A 288 -4.93 7.12 30.64
CA GLU A 288 -5.97 6.47 29.84
C GLU A 288 -5.71 6.52 28.32
N HIS A 289 -4.98 7.54 27.82
CA HIS A 289 -4.70 7.71 26.40
C HIS A 289 -3.40 7.03 25.94
N ARG A 290 -2.48 6.74 26.88
CA ARG A 290 -1.10 6.29 26.55
C ARG A 290 -1.05 5.07 25.65
N VAL A 291 -1.81 4.03 25.98
CA VAL A 291 -1.77 2.77 25.24
C VAL A 291 -2.23 2.96 23.81
N VAL A 292 -3.35 3.64 23.59
CA VAL A 292 -3.89 3.93 22.26
C VAL A 292 -2.90 4.74 21.42
N LEU A 293 -2.36 5.82 21.99
CA LEU A 293 -1.41 6.67 21.28
C LEU A 293 -0.11 5.93 20.98
N LEU A 294 0.47 5.20 21.94
CA LEU A 294 1.70 4.42 21.69
C LEU A 294 1.52 3.37 20.60
N LEU A 295 0.36 2.70 20.56
CA LEU A 295 0.05 1.73 19.52
C LEU A 295 -0.07 2.41 18.15
N LEU A 296 -0.82 3.50 18.04
CA LEU A 296 -0.99 4.21 16.76
C LEU A 296 0.30 4.88 16.28
N TRP A 297 1.15 5.38 17.20
CA TRP A 297 2.44 5.98 16.86
C TRP A 297 3.53 4.95 16.55
N SER A 298 3.31 3.66 16.78
CA SER A 298 4.31 2.60 16.54
C SER A 298 4.79 2.52 15.08
N VAL A 299 4.00 3.02 14.14
CA VAL A 299 4.38 3.09 12.72
C VAL A 299 5.54 4.07 12.44
N LEU A 300 5.71 5.10 13.28
CA LEU A 300 6.81 6.07 13.13
C LEU A 300 8.18 5.40 13.29
N PRO A 301 8.50 4.76 14.45
CA PRO A 301 9.80 4.13 14.63
C PRO A 301 10.04 3.01 13.61
N PHE A 302 9.03 2.27 13.17
CA PHE A 302 9.19 1.26 12.13
C PHE A 302 9.68 1.88 10.82
N ASN A 303 9.00 2.94 10.33
CA ASN A 303 9.39 3.56 9.07
C ASN A 303 10.77 4.24 9.12
N VAL A 304 11.11 4.87 10.24
CA VAL A 304 12.45 5.44 10.46
C VAL A 304 13.52 4.32 10.46
N LEU A 305 13.26 3.21 11.15
CA LEU A 305 14.17 2.05 11.16
C LEU A 305 14.31 1.39 9.78
N ALA A 306 13.23 1.33 8.99
CA ALA A 306 13.28 0.78 7.63
C ALA A 306 14.14 1.65 6.70
N LEU A 307 14.05 2.98 6.81
CA LEU A 307 14.93 3.92 6.10
C LEU A 307 16.37 3.75 6.56
N PHE A 308 16.63 3.76 7.86
CA PHE A 308 17.95 3.59 8.47
C PHE A 308 18.64 2.30 8.00
N ALA A 309 17.89 1.20 7.96
CA ALA A 309 18.40 -0.09 7.51
C ALA A 309 18.55 -0.21 5.98
N GLY A 310 18.14 0.80 5.20
CA GLY A 310 18.14 0.74 3.75
C GLY A 310 17.15 -0.27 3.17
N GLN A 311 16.08 -0.57 3.92
CA GLN A 311 14.97 -1.44 3.48
C GLN A 311 13.83 -0.66 2.82
N SER A 312 13.92 0.66 2.83
CA SER A 312 12.94 1.57 2.24
C SER A 312 13.67 2.79 1.70
N ALA A 313 13.07 3.44 0.71
CA ALA A 313 13.51 4.71 0.18
C ALA A 313 12.34 5.68 0.11
N ILE A 314 12.57 6.93 0.46
CA ILE A 314 11.64 8.04 0.25
C ILE A 314 12.41 9.13 -0.48
N ALA A 315 11.83 9.70 -1.53
CA ALA A 315 12.32 10.92 -2.15
C ALA A 315 11.26 12.03 -2.03
N LEU A 316 11.71 13.21 -1.64
CA LEU A 316 10.85 14.39 -1.47
C LEU A 316 11.19 15.43 -2.54
N PRO A 317 10.28 16.34 -2.89
CA PRO A 317 10.53 17.35 -3.92
C PRO A 317 11.71 18.29 -3.65
N TRP A 318 12.19 18.35 -2.41
CA TRP A 318 13.26 19.24 -1.94
C TRP A 318 14.50 18.50 -1.44
N THR A 319 14.57 17.19 -1.62
CA THR A 319 15.76 16.39 -1.24
C THR A 319 16.73 16.22 -2.41
N ASP A 320 17.90 15.69 -2.15
CA ASP A 320 18.85 15.29 -3.16
C ASP A 320 19.07 13.77 -3.06
N PRO A 321 18.69 12.99 -4.08
CA PRO A 321 17.97 13.42 -5.29
C PRO A 321 16.55 13.91 -4.99
N ALA A 322 16.13 14.96 -5.69
CA ALA A 322 14.75 15.45 -5.62
C ALA A 322 13.80 14.51 -6.36
N GLY A 323 12.62 14.26 -5.79
CA GLY A 323 11.66 13.36 -6.43
C GLY A 323 10.36 13.20 -5.67
N VAL A 324 9.55 12.27 -6.14
CA VAL A 324 8.33 11.80 -5.48
C VAL A 324 8.33 10.27 -5.49
N LEU A 325 8.83 9.69 -4.41
CA LEU A 325 8.93 8.23 -4.26
C LEU A 325 8.48 7.84 -2.86
N ASN A 326 7.56 6.90 -2.78
CA ASN A 326 7.04 6.33 -1.53
C ASN A 326 6.48 7.37 -0.54
N LEU A 327 6.03 8.53 -1.05
CA LEU A 327 5.36 9.56 -0.23
C LEU A 327 4.18 8.97 0.54
N ARG A 328 3.48 7.99 -0.06
CA ARG A 328 2.34 7.28 0.51
C ARG A 328 2.62 6.66 1.89
N TYR A 329 3.89 6.36 2.23
CA TYR A 329 4.22 5.82 3.55
C TYR A 329 3.96 6.81 4.69
N GLY A 330 3.95 8.12 4.40
CA GLY A 330 3.58 9.14 5.37
C GLY A 330 2.13 9.05 5.86
N ILE A 331 1.22 8.45 5.08
CA ILE A 331 -0.21 8.32 5.46
C ILE A 331 -0.40 7.39 6.68
N MET A 332 0.58 6.53 6.96
CA MET A 332 0.50 5.57 8.06
C MET A 332 0.31 6.25 9.43
N LEU A 333 0.76 7.49 9.57
CA LEU A 333 0.64 8.23 10.82
C LEU A 333 -0.72 8.94 10.97
N LEU A 334 -1.54 8.99 9.92
CA LEU A 334 -2.80 9.74 9.91
C LEU A 334 -3.76 9.41 11.08
N PRO A 335 -4.01 8.12 11.44
CA PRO A 335 -4.87 7.80 12.58
C PRO A 335 -4.31 8.31 13.92
N ALA A 336 -2.99 8.23 14.11
CA ALA A 336 -2.32 8.73 15.32
C ALA A 336 -2.47 10.24 15.45
N LEU A 337 -2.27 10.97 14.33
CA LEU A 337 -2.41 12.43 14.28
C LEU A 337 -3.86 12.87 14.54
N ALA A 338 -4.84 12.17 13.93
CA ALA A 338 -6.25 12.49 14.10
C ALA A 338 -6.71 12.28 15.56
N VAL A 339 -6.37 11.11 16.13
CA VAL A 339 -6.71 10.80 17.53
C VAL A 339 -5.98 11.74 18.48
N GLY A 340 -4.69 11.98 18.26
CA GLY A 340 -3.88 12.87 19.09
C GLY A 340 -4.36 14.32 19.07
N ALA A 341 -4.68 14.87 17.90
CA ALA A 341 -5.21 16.22 17.75
C ALA A 341 -6.49 16.41 18.58
N VAL A 342 -7.42 15.47 18.44
CA VAL A 342 -8.72 15.57 19.09
C VAL A 342 -8.61 15.40 20.60
N LEU A 343 -7.91 14.34 21.08
CA LEU A 343 -7.76 14.10 22.53
C LEU A 343 -6.93 15.18 23.22
N GLY A 344 -5.88 15.71 22.57
CA GLY A 344 -5.07 16.79 23.12
C GLY A 344 -5.82 18.11 23.24
N LEU A 345 -6.57 18.50 22.21
CA LEU A 345 -7.36 19.72 22.22
C LEU A 345 -8.54 19.67 23.20
N GLU A 346 -9.06 18.50 23.51
CA GLU A 346 -10.13 18.35 24.51
C GLU A 346 -9.70 18.82 25.90
N HIS A 347 -8.42 18.66 26.23
CA HIS A 347 -7.87 19.10 27.52
C HIS A 347 -7.51 20.58 27.59
N LEU A 348 -7.40 21.26 26.44
CA LEU A 348 -6.98 22.67 26.38
C LEU A 348 -8.12 23.63 26.16
N ALA A 349 -9.26 23.21 25.62
CA ALA A 349 -10.27 24.12 25.13
C ALA A 349 -11.67 23.80 25.63
N THR A 350 -12.48 24.85 25.75
CA THR A 350 -13.93 24.70 25.87
C THR A 350 -14.48 23.97 24.63
N ARG A 351 -15.68 23.39 24.72
CA ARG A 351 -16.32 22.72 23.58
C ARG A 351 -16.36 23.61 22.32
N ARG A 352 -16.69 24.89 22.48
CA ARG A 352 -16.74 25.85 21.36
C ARG A 352 -15.34 26.14 20.81
N GLY A 353 -14.36 26.34 21.69
CA GLY A 353 -12.97 26.56 21.30
C GLY A 353 -12.35 25.40 20.56
N MET A 354 -12.59 24.16 21.01
CA MET A 354 -12.15 22.95 20.33
C MET A 354 -12.77 22.81 18.92
N LEU A 355 -14.09 22.99 18.82
CA LEU A 355 -14.78 22.89 17.52
C LEU A 355 -14.28 23.98 16.56
N LEU A 356 -14.08 25.20 17.05
CA LEU A 356 -13.55 26.30 16.23
C LEU A 356 -12.12 26.01 15.78
N ALA A 357 -11.23 25.57 16.68
CA ALA A 357 -9.85 25.25 16.34
C ALA A 357 -9.77 24.14 15.27
N LEU A 358 -10.57 23.08 15.41
CA LEU A 358 -10.60 21.99 14.45
C LEU A 358 -11.26 22.39 13.12
N ALA A 359 -12.27 23.27 13.16
CA ALA A 359 -12.86 23.83 11.94
C ALA A 359 -11.85 24.70 11.18
N VAL A 360 -11.07 25.52 11.89
CA VAL A 360 -9.99 26.35 11.31
C VAL A 360 -8.90 25.45 10.73
N VAL A 361 -8.43 24.45 11.47
CA VAL A 361 -7.44 23.48 10.97
C VAL A 361 -7.97 22.77 9.72
N GLY A 362 -9.21 22.32 9.75
CA GLY A 362 -9.85 21.66 8.60
C GLY A 362 -9.97 22.58 7.38
N ALA A 363 -10.42 23.82 7.58
CA ALA A 363 -10.53 24.81 6.50
C ALA A 363 -9.17 25.16 5.88
N LEU A 364 -8.15 25.38 6.71
CA LEU A 364 -6.78 25.66 6.24
C LEU A 364 -6.19 24.46 5.50
N GLN A 365 -6.47 23.23 5.96
CA GLN A 365 -6.01 22.03 5.31
C GLN A 365 -6.71 21.80 3.96
N VAL A 366 -8.03 21.98 3.89
CA VAL A 366 -8.77 21.95 2.64
C VAL A 366 -8.28 23.02 1.68
N GLY A 367 -8.08 24.24 2.17
CA GLY A 367 -7.51 25.35 1.40
C GLY A 367 -6.13 25.02 0.84
N HIS A 368 -5.24 24.43 1.64
CA HIS A 368 -3.92 23.99 1.21
C HIS A 368 -4.00 22.93 0.09
N PHE A 369 -4.82 21.91 0.25
CA PHE A 369 -5.00 20.87 -0.77
C PHE A 369 -5.67 21.41 -2.03
N ALA A 370 -6.65 22.29 -1.92
CA ALA A 370 -7.33 22.88 -3.06
C ALA A 370 -6.43 23.80 -3.87
N TRP A 371 -5.66 24.65 -3.18
CA TRP A 371 -4.75 25.62 -3.82
C TRP A 371 -3.62 24.94 -4.61
N ASN A 372 -3.09 23.86 -4.07
CA ASN A 372 -1.93 23.16 -4.64
C ASN A 372 -2.33 21.84 -5.35
N TRP A 373 -3.60 21.68 -5.74
CA TRP A 373 -4.08 20.47 -6.43
C TRP A 373 -3.41 20.30 -7.80
N PRO A 374 -3.03 19.06 -8.22
CA PRO A 374 -2.98 17.82 -7.44
C PRO A 374 -1.69 17.63 -6.64
N ALA A 375 -0.75 18.56 -6.75
CA ALA A 375 0.61 18.46 -6.20
C ALA A 375 0.66 18.34 -4.67
N ALA A 376 -0.32 18.93 -3.96
CA ALA A 376 -0.41 18.85 -2.51
C ALA A 376 -0.90 17.48 -2.00
N VAL A 377 -1.50 16.65 -2.87
CA VAL A 377 -2.01 15.33 -2.49
C VAL A 377 -0.92 14.29 -2.74
N GLY A 378 -0.06 14.06 -1.74
CA GLY A 378 1.18 13.28 -1.88
C GLY A 378 1.00 11.93 -2.59
N GLY A 379 0.01 11.13 -2.22
CA GLY A 379 -0.25 9.85 -2.90
C GLY A 379 -0.70 10.00 -4.35
N LEU A 380 -1.59 10.95 -4.66
CA LEU A 380 -2.03 11.20 -6.03
C LEU A 380 -0.88 11.77 -6.87
N ARG A 381 -0.10 12.69 -6.31
CA ARG A 381 1.09 13.26 -6.98
C ARG A 381 2.08 12.17 -7.37
N GLU A 382 2.34 11.22 -6.48
CA GLU A 382 3.22 10.08 -6.75
C GLU A 382 2.63 9.19 -7.86
N GLY A 383 1.35 8.83 -7.78
CA GLY A 383 0.68 8.05 -8.82
C GLY A 383 0.68 8.72 -10.19
N LEU A 384 0.44 10.04 -10.25
CA LEU A 384 0.50 10.82 -11.48
C LEU A 384 1.92 10.89 -12.03
N ALA A 385 2.94 11.08 -11.18
CA ALA A 385 4.33 11.10 -11.60
C ALA A 385 4.77 9.76 -12.22
N ILE A 386 4.36 8.63 -11.63
CA ILE A 386 4.60 7.30 -12.19
C ILE A 386 3.89 7.15 -13.55
N ARG A 387 2.59 7.45 -13.61
CA ARG A 387 1.80 7.34 -14.84
C ARG A 387 2.38 8.19 -15.97
N ASP A 388 2.75 9.43 -15.68
CA ASP A 388 3.23 10.37 -16.70
C ASP A 388 4.68 10.08 -17.11
N GLY A 389 5.51 9.58 -16.20
CA GLY A 389 6.86 9.07 -16.47
C GLY A 389 6.83 7.89 -17.45
N ASP A 390 5.83 7.02 -17.34
CA ASP A 390 5.66 5.83 -18.15
C ASP A 390 4.57 5.97 -19.23
N ALA A 391 4.34 7.20 -19.71
CA ALA A 391 3.28 7.50 -20.68
C ALA A 391 3.34 6.63 -21.94
N ALA A 392 4.54 6.25 -22.41
CA ALA A 392 4.69 5.36 -23.58
C ALA A 392 4.12 3.95 -23.29
N GLN A 393 4.42 3.38 -22.11
CA GLN A 393 3.89 2.08 -21.71
C GLN A 393 2.36 2.13 -21.52
N MET A 394 1.84 3.25 -21.00
CA MET A 394 0.39 3.44 -20.88
C MET A 394 -0.30 3.50 -22.26
N ARG A 395 0.30 4.19 -23.24
CA ARG A 395 -0.24 4.22 -24.62
C ARG A 395 -0.16 2.86 -25.29
N ALA A 396 0.96 2.14 -25.13
CA ALA A 396 1.11 0.76 -25.61
C ALA A 396 0.05 -0.17 -25.01
N SER A 397 -0.20 -0.06 -23.70
CA SER A 397 -1.24 -0.84 -23.01
C SER A 397 -2.65 -0.52 -23.55
N ARG A 398 -2.96 0.75 -23.82
CA ARG A 398 -4.24 1.14 -24.42
C ARG A 398 -4.38 0.63 -25.86
N TRP A 399 -3.30 0.66 -26.63
CA TRP A 399 -3.29 0.11 -27.98
C TRP A 399 -3.53 -1.40 -27.98
N LEU A 400 -2.83 -2.15 -27.10
CA LEU A 400 -3.06 -3.59 -26.92
C LEU A 400 -4.50 -3.89 -26.50
N ALA A 401 -5.10 -3.09 -25.64
CA ALA A 401 -6.49 -3.30 -25.19
C ALA A 401 -7.51 -3.29 -26.34
N THR A 402 -7.17 -2.69 -27.49
CA THR A 402 -8.06 -2.56 -28.66
C THR A 402 -7.63 -3.42 -29.85
N HIS A 403 -6.37 -3.86 -29.91
CA HIS A 403 -5.81 -4.58 -31.05
C HIS A 403 -5.38 -6.02 -30.74
N TYR A 404 -5.15 -6.35 -29.47
CA TYR A 404 -4.88 -7.73 -29.08
C TYR A 404 -6.18 -8.53 -29.12
N ASP A 405 -6.17 -9.63 -29.87
CA ASP A 405 -7.28 -10.55 -30.01
C ASP A 405 -7.03 -11.87 -29.28
N ARG A 406 -5.83 -12.46 -29.48
CA ARG A 406 -5.44 -13.76 -28.93
C ARG A 406 -3.95 -14.02 -29.09
N GLY A 407 -3.50 -15.11 -28.50
CA GLY A 407 -2.13 -15.62 -28.61
C GLY A 407 -1.25 -15.25 -27.43
N ARG A 408 -0.05 -15.80 -27.41
CA ARG A 408 0.92 -15.52 -26.35
C ARG A 408 1.70 -14.25 -26.63
N VAL A 409 2.00 -13.51 -25.56
CA VAL A 409 2.74 -12.24 -25.63
C VAL A 409 4.04 -12.38 -24.85
N LEU A 410 5.18 -12.34 -25.52
CA LEU A 410 6.48 -12.23 -24.88
C LEU A 410 6.68 -10.78 -24.41
N VAL A 411 6.90 -10.59 -23.12
CA VAL A 411 7.01 -9.28 -22.50
C VAL A 411 8.40 -9.07 -21.95
N ALA A 412 9.07 -8.02 -22.39
CA ALA A 412 10.36 -7.61 -21.85
C ALA A 412 10.22 -7.22 -20.36
N PRO A 413 11.14 -7.65 -19.48
CA PRO A 413 11.16 -7.27 -18.07
C PRO A 413 11.09 -5.77 -17.79
N ALA A 414 11.65 -4.96 -18.69
CA ALA A 414 11.63 -3.50 -18.60
C ALA A 414 10.25 -2.89 -18.94
N VAL A 415 9.27 -3.70 -19.34
CA VAL A 415 7.94 -3.23 -19.76
C VAL A 415 6.87 -3.73 -18.82
N ASN A 416 6.10 -2.80 -18.25
CA ASN A 416 4.89 -3.13 -17.50
C ASN A 416 3.67 -3.14 -18.42
N ILE A 417 2.99 -4.27 -18.47
CA ILE A 417 1.72 -4.41 -19.17
C ILE A 417 0.57 -4.29 -18.16
N SER A 418 -0.19 -3.20 -18.29
CA SER A 418 -1.34 -2.94 -17.42
C SER A 418 -2.43 -4.02 -17.53
N PRO A 419 -3.18 -4.32 -16.46
CA PRO A 419 -4.41 -5.12 -16.53
C PRO A 419 -5.40 -4.63 -17.61
N ARG A 420 -5.38 -3.34 -17.92
CA ARG A 420 -6.21 -2.72 -18.98
C ARG A 420 -6.06 -3.34 -20.36
N THR A 421 -4.93 -3.98 -20.65
CA THR A 421 -4.72 -4.68 -21.94
C THR A 421 -5.67 -5.84 -22.13
N ARG A 422 -6.30 -6.34 -21.06
CA ARG A 422 -7.18 -7.52 -21.04
C ARG A 422 -6.47 -8.82 -21.43
N ILE A 423 -5.15 -8.78 -21.63
CA ILE A 423 -4.34 -9.97 -21.88
C ILE A 423 -4.33 -10.81 -20.62
N ARG A 424 -4.82 -12.05 -20.71
CA ARG A 424 -4.82 -12.97 -19.56
C ARG A 424 -3.39 -13.25 -19.12
N LEU A 425 -3.19 -13.44 -17.82
CA LEU A 425 -1.83 -13.62 -17.28
C LEU A 425 -1.21 -14.95 -17.76
N ARG A 426 -2.02 -15.97 -18.07
CA ARG A 426 -1.57 -17.22 -18.69
C ARG A 426 -1.06 -17.04 -20.13
N ASP A 427 -1.41 -15.96 -20.80
CA ASP A 427 -0.97 -15.64 -22.17
C ASP A 427 0.26 -14.73 -22.18
N ARG A 428 0.67 -14.21 -21.00
CA ARG A 428 1.90 -13.39 -20.85
C ARG A 428 3.08 -14.31 -20.55
N VAL A 429 4.09 -14.24 -21.38
CA VAL A 429 5.36 -14.97 -21.26
C VAL A 429 6.46 -13.98 -20.89
N TYR A 430 7.15 -14.26 -19.80
CA TYR A 430 8.35 -13.52 -19.37
C TYR A 430 9.58 -14.43 -19.51
N PRO A 431 10.79 -13.91 -19.55
CA PRO A 431 12.02 -14.71 -19.61
C PRO A 431 12.12 -15.82 -18.56
N TRP A 432 11.51 -15.60 -17.38
CA TRP A 432 11.49 -16.56 -16.26
C TRP A 432 10.24 -17.45 -16.23
N THR A 433 9.33 -17.32 -17.20
CA THR A 433 8.18 -18.24 -17.29
C THR A 433 8.67 -19.65 -17.58
N TRP A 434 8.33 -20.59 -16.69
CA TRP A 434 8.80 -21.97 -16.75
C TRP A 434 8.66 -22.56 -18.16
N GLU A 435 9.74 -23.18 -18.66
CA GLU A 435 9.88 -23.75 -20.01
C GLU A 435 9.61 -22.78 -21.18
N LEU A 436 8.53 -21.98 -21.09
CA LEU A 436 8.12 -21.08 -22.18
C LEU A 436 9.02 -19.86 -22.33
N GLY A 437 9.56 -19.34 -21.24
CA GLY A 437 10.41 -18.14 -21.27
C GLY A 437 11.71 -18.37 -22.03
N PRO A 438 12.53 -19.37 -21.65
CA PRO A 438 13.73 -19.73 -22.40
C PRO A 438 13.44 -20.08 -23.87
N ALA A 439 12.42 -20.90 -24.13
CA ALA A 439 12.02 -21.24 -25.49
C ALA A 439 11.59 -20.02 -26.33
N ALA A 440 10.90 -19.05 -25.72
CA ALA A 440 10.49 -17.82 -26.38
C ALA A 440 11.66 -16.86 -26.63
N LEU A 441 12.74 -16.92 -25.84
CA LEU A 441 13.97 -16.17 -26.10
C LEU A 441 14.78 -16.79 -27.25
N ASP A 442 14.82 -18.12 -27.34
CA ASP A 442 15.58 -18.85 -28.36
C ASP A 442 14.88 -18.80 -29.73
N ALA A 443 13.56 -19.01 -29.76
CA ALA A 443 12.76 -19.07 -30.99
C ALA A 443 11.39 -18.37 -30.80
N PRO A 444 11.34 -17.02 -30.74
CA PRO A 444 10.10 -16.29 -30.42
C PRO A 444 8.91 -16.68 -31.30
N ALA A 445 9.12 -16.81 -32.61
CA ALA A 445 8.06 -17.10 -33.57
C ALA A 445 7.43 -18.52 -33.46
N GLU A 446 8.06 -19.42 -32.72
CA GLU A 446 7.52 -20.75 -32.46
C GLU A 446 6.66 -20.81 -31.19
N VAL A 447 6.86 -19.86 -30.29
CA VAL A 447 6.27 -19.87 -28.95
C VAL A 447 5.20 -18.80 -28.76
N VAL A 448 5.39 -17.60 -29.37
CA VAL A 448 4.54 -16.45 -29.12
C VAL A 448 4.02 -15.81 -30.41
N ASP A 449 2.89 -15.13 -30.29
CA ASP A 449 2.25 -14.41 -31.38
C ASP A 449 2.55 -12.89 -31.35
N TRP A 450 2.94 -12.40 -30.17
CA TRP A 450 3.25 -11.01 -29.94
C TRP A 450 4.54 -10.85 -29.14
N VAL A 451 5.29 -9.77 -29.41
CA VAL A 451 6.48 -9.41 -28.64
C VAL A 451 6.38 -7.95 -28.26
N VAL A 452 6.58 -7.62 -26.99
CA VAL A 452 6.62 -6.25 -26.46
C VAL A 452 7.99 -5.97 -25.88
N VAL A 453 8.68 -4.96 -26.43
CA VAL A 453 10.08 -4.68 -26.14
C VAL A 453 10.33 -3.17 -26.00
N ASP A 454 11.22 -2.76 -25.08
CA ASP A 454 11.75 -1.40 -25.00
C ASP A 454 13.21 -1.41 -25.47
N ARG A 455 13.49 -0.80 -26.62
CA ARG A 455 14.83 -0.77 -27.25
C ARG A 455 15.88 -0.01 -26.42
N ARG A 456 15.46 0.83 -25.45
CA ARG A 456 16.39 1.51 -24.54
C ARG A 456 16.99 0.51 -23.52
N ALA A 457 16.28 -0.54 -23.20
CA ALA A 457 16.68 -1.54 -22.21
C ALA A 457 17.65 -2.57 -22.83
N GLN A 458 18.86 -2.14 -23.24
CA GLN A 458 19.83 -3.00 -23.92
C GLN A 458 20.28 -4.20 -23.08
N GLY A 459 20.16 -4.11 -21.75
CA GLY A 459 20.41 -5.21 -20.81
C GLY A 459 19.33 -6.28 -20.74
N ASP A 460 18.11 -5.95 -21.24
CA ASP A 460 16.93 -6.79 -21.16
C ASP A 460 17.06 -8.05 -22.04
N PRO A 461 16.74 -9.26 -21.52
CA PRO A 461 16.90 -10.52 -22.27
C PRO A 461 16.06 -10.56 -23.56
N VAL A 462 14.81 -10.01 -23.53
CA VAL A 462 13.95 -10.00 -24.72
C VAL A 462 14.51 -9.03 -25.77
N THR A 463 14.96 -7.85 -25.35
CA THR A 463 15.59 -6.87 -26.24
C THR A 463 16.83 -7.47 -26.91
N LYS A 464 17.66 -8.22 -26.18
CA LYS A 464 18.82 -8.93 -26.72
C LYS A 464 18.43 -10.04 -27.69
N ALA A 465 17.44 -10.86 -27.33
CA ALA A 465 16.97 -11.94 -28.19
C ALA A 465 16.44 -11.42 -29.54
N VAL A 466 15.59 -10.38 -29.49
CA VAL A 466 15.07 -9.73 -30.68
C VAL A 466 16.18 -9.08 -31.55
N ALA A 467 17.19 -8.50 -30.94
CA ALA A 467 18.32 -7.91 -31.69
C ALA A 467 19.23 -8.97 -32.32
N ALA A 468 19.37 -10.14 -31.71
CA ALA A 468 20.19 -11.23 -32.20
C ALA A 468 19.53 -12.06 -33.31
N ASP A 469 18.20 -12.09 -33.37
CA ASP A 469 17.45 -12.87 -34.38
C ASP A 469 17.41 -12.12 -35.74
N THR A 470 18.31 -12.47 -36.63
CA THR A 470 18.38 -11.91 -37.99
C THR A 470 17.15 -12.22 -38.87
N SER A 471 16.31 -13.16 -38.43
CA SER A 471 15.07 -13.53 -39.10
C SER A 471 13.82 -12.85 -38.50
N PHE A 472 13.98 -12.10 -37.42
CA PHE A 472 12.87 -11.55 -36.64
C PHE A 472 11.93 -10.70 -37.50
N ASP A 473 12.43 -9.74 -38.28
CA ASP A 473 11.64 -8.85 -39.15
C ASP A 473 10.92 -9.60 -40.29
N ARG A 474 11.37 -10.83 -40.64
CA ARG A 474 10.69 -11.68 -41.61
C ARG A 474 9.51 -12.42 -41.01
N ARG A 475 9.60 -12.77 -39.70
CA ARG A 475 8.58 -13.54 -38.97
C ARG A 475 7.58 -12.65 -38.23
N PHE A 476 7.99 -11.45 -37.83
CA PHE A 476 7.15 -10.47 -37.14
C PHE A 476 7.01 -9.21 -37.98
N GLN A 477 5.87 -8.53 -37.81
CA GLN A 477 5.62 -7.19 -38.33
C GLN A 477 5.47 -6.20 -37.18
N LEU A 478 6.02 -5.02 -37.33
CA LEU A 478 5.84 -3.95 -36.36
C LEU A 478 4.37 -3.51 -36.38
N ALA A 479 3.66 -3.71 -35.26
CA ALA A 479 2.25 -3.38 -35.12
C ALA A 479 2.04 -2.02 -34.44
N PHE A 480 2.93 -1.66 -33.50
CA PHE A 480 2.87 -0.38 -32.79
C PHE A 480 4.27 0.05 -32.38
N ARG A 481 4.51 1.39 -32.43
CA ARG A 481 5.74 2.00 -31.91
C ARG A 481 5.40 3.33 -31.22
N GLU A 482 5.93 3.49 -30.02
CA GLU A 482 5.89 4.75 -29.29
C GLU A 482 7.27 5.02 -28.70
N ARG A 483 8.02 5.96 -29.30
CA ARG A 483 9.44 6.15 -29.03
C ARG A 483 10.22 4.85 -29.27
N GLU A 484 10.87 4.33 -28.22
CA GLU A 484 11.65 3.09 -28.27
C GLU A 484 10.86 1.86 -27.82
N LEU A 485 9.59 2.02 -27.41
CA LEU A 485 8.71 0.91 -27.07
C LEU A 485 8.04 0.39 -28.34
N GLU A 486 8.18 -0.90 -28.60
CA GLU A 486 7.68 -1.58 -29.78
C GLU A 486 6.80 -2.75 -29.43
N ILE A 487 5.74 -2.93 -30.21
CA ILE A 487 4.89 -4.13 -30.20
C ILE A 487 4.94 -4.74 -31.57
N TRP A 488 5.32 -6.02 -31.61
CA TRP A 488 5.46 -6.79 -32.81
C TRP A 488 4.43 -7.91 -32.83
N GLN A 489 3.83 -8.18 -33.98
CA GLN A 489 2.87 -9.25 -34.19
C GLN A 489 3.45 -10.25 -35.20
N ARG A 490 3.27 -11.55 -34.92
CA ARG A 490 3.68 -12.61 -35.83
C ARG A 490 2.88 -12.50 -37.14
N ARG A 491 3.56 -12.67 -38.27
CA ARG A 491 2.97 -12.65 -39.62
C ARG A 491 2.11 -13.87 -39.89
#